data_fb2f36a69e796f9fdd853802436f92ea
#
_entry.id   fb2f36a69e796f9fdd853802436f92ea
#
_cell.length_a   1.000
_cell.length_b   1.000
_cell.length_c   1.000
_cell.angle_alpha   90.00
_cell.angle_beta   90.00
_cell.angle_gamma   90.00
#
_symmetry.space_group_name_H-M   'P 1'
#
loop_
_entity.id
_entity.type
_entity.pdbx_description
1 polymer ?
#
loop_
_entity_poly.entity_id
_entity_poly.type
_entity_poly.pdbx_seq_one_letter_code
_entity_poly.pdbx_strand_id
1 'polypeptide(L)'
;MQRNKKTFKGQNIYIGIDVHKKNWQVAVITESGYTERLSTAADAKALFKFLKSHYPDGNYRAVYESGFSGFATHYALSDLGISCVVAHAADIPSSQYELTMKSDRIDAEKLARALRAGLIRGIYVRPKDNLDDRGVLRIRKTIQIQVGGYKTRIKHLLHSNGVELPERFSRSGTHWSRAFIAWLREDVRLLSDTRRSLDLLLLQVETLRANLLEATRRVRALSMTDRYREDCALLMGIPGIGLTVAMTILTEVCDIDRFGNERQFASYLGLVPTSHSSGERVSHGEMTFRGNKHIGPLLVEASWVLIVRDRELGRMYTEYRWRMAGQKAIIKIARKLSNIIFAVLKTRKAYEPYRRDA
;
A
#
# COMPACT_ATOMS: atom_id res chain seq x y z
N MET A 1 -42.44 32.89 24.04
CA MET A 1 -42.40 31.46 23.62
C MET A 1 -40.95 30.99 23.67
N GLN A 2 -40.59 30.24 24.70
CA GLN A 2 -39.29 29.56 24.76
C GLN A 2 -39.27 28.48 23.67
N ARG A 3 -38.41 28.67 22.64
CA ARG A 3 -38.12 27.59 21.71
C ARG A 3 -37.43 26.49 22.49
N ASN A 4 -38.09 25.37 22.73
CA ASN A 4 -37.48 24.16 23.22
C ASN A 4 -36.28 23.86 22.30
N LYS A 5 -35.05 24.11 22.75
CA LYS A 5 -33.85 23.72 22.04
C LYS A 5 -33.85 22.19 21.95
N LYS A 6 -34.11 21.65 20.76
CA LYS A 6 -33.94 20.21 20.51
C LYS A 6 -32.51 19.84 20.94
N THR A 7 -32.39 18.91 21.86
CA THR A 7 -31.10 18.33 22.23
C THR A 7 -31.05 16.89 21.74
N PHE A 8 -29.88 16.44 21.29
CA PHE A 8 -29.63 15.08 20.85
C PHE A 8 -28.67 14.35 21.80
N LYS A 9 -28.65 14.79 23.07
CA LYS A 9 -27.80 14.21 24.13
C LYS A 9 -28.06 12.70 24.24
N GLY A 10 -26.96 11.92 24.11
CA GLY A 10 -27.01 10.46 24.17
C GLY A 10 -27.41 9.77 22.85
N GLN A 11 -27.87 10.50 21.83
CA GLN A 11 -28.23 9.92 20.55
C GLN A 11 -27.06 9.89 19.59
N ASN A 12 -26.95 8.81 18.80
CA ASN A 12 -25.99 8.72 17.72
C ASN A 12 -26.50 9.44 16.48
N ILE A 13 -25.64 10.26 15.89
CA ILE A 13 -25.87 10.96 14.62
C ILE A 13 -24.92 10.37 13.59
N TYR A 14 -25.48 9.72 12.58
CA TYR A 14 -24.72 9.00 11.56
C TYR A 14 -24.53 9.87 10.32
N ILE A 15 -23.30 10.05 9.90
CA ILE A 15 -22.90 11.02 8.88
C ILE A 15 -22.15 10.28 7.78
N GLY A 16 -22.72 10.23 6.59
CA GLY A 16 -22.04 9.76 5.38
C GLY A 16 -21.49 10.96 4.61
N ILE A 17 -20.25 10.88 4.21
CA ILE A 17 -19.55 11.96 3.51
C ILE A 17 -19.01 11.43 2.20
N ASP A 18 -19.48 11.98 1.09
CA ASP A 18 -18.82 11.85 -0.19
C ASP A 18 -17.85 13.03 -0.37
N VAL A 19 -16.55 12.71 -0.33
CA VAL A 19 -15.46 13.69 -0.22
C VAL A 19 -15.01 14.14 -1.60
N HIS A 20 -15.24 15.42 -1.92
CA HIS A 20 -14.72 16.08 -3.10
C HIS A 20 -13.74 17.21 -2.76
N LYS A 21 -12.98 17.70 -3.76
CA LYS A 21 -11.93 18.73 -3.53
C LYS A 21 -12.47 20.07 -3.09
N LYS A 22 -13.64 20.47 -3.60
CA LYS A 22 -14.23 21.80 -3.37
C LYS A 22 -15.37 21.79 -2.36
N ASN A 23 -16.15 20.73 -2.36
CA ASN A 23 -17.34 20.58 -1.52
C ASN A 23 -17.51 19.11 -1.13
N TRP A 24 -18.15 18.87 -0.01
CA TRP A 24 -18.57 17.54 0.42
C TRP A 24 -20.09 17.42 0.26
N GLN A 25 -20.54 16.29 -0.28
CA GLN A 25 -21.94 15.90 -0.14
C GLN A 25 -22.09 15.10 1.14
N VAL A 26 -23.02 15.51 1.97
CA VAL A 26 -23.18 14.95 3.31
C VAL A 26 -24.62 14.50 3.49
N ALA A 27 -24.80 13.33 4.06
CA ALA A 27 -26.08 12.85 4.56
C ALA A 27 -25.97 12.61 6.06
N VAL A 28 -26.91 13.15 6.81
CA VAL A 28 -27.02 12.99 8.27
C VAL A 28 -28.28 12.19 8.57
N ILE A 29 -28.12 11.09 9.32
CA ILE A 29 -29.25 10.23 9.74
C ILE A 29 -29.25 10.14 11.27
N THR A 30 -30.37 10.45 11.88
CA THR A 30 -30.56 10.30 13.33
C THR A 30 -30.91 8.86 13.70
N GLU A 31 -30.87 8.52 14.98
CA GLU A 31 -31.32 7.20 15.47
C GLU A 31 -32.80 6.95 15.11
N SER A 32 -33.64 7.97 15.13
CA SER A 32 -35.05 7.86 14.74
C SER A 32 -35.27 7.66 13.22
N GLY A 33 -34.22 7.78 12.41
CA GLY A 33 -34.29 7.59 10.95
C GLY A 33 -34.54 8.88 10.17
N TYR A 34 -34.66 10.04 10.83
CA TYR A 34 -34.72 11.31 10.12
C TYR A 34 -33.45 11.52 9.31
N THR A 35 -33.61 11.88 8.05
CA THR A 35 -32.48 12.04 7.10
C THR A 35 -32.46 13.47 6.58
N GLU A 36 -31.30 14.13 6.72
CA GLU A 36 -31.03 15.44 6.14
C GLU A 36 -29.83 15.31 5.16
N ARG A 37 -29.93 15.99 4.02
CA ARG A 37 -28.89 16.02 2.99
C ARG A 37 -28.44 17.46 2.79
N LEU A 38 -27.12 17.67 2.71
CA LEU A 38 -26.55 19.00 2.51
C LEU A 38 -25.27 18.91 1.67
N SER A 39 -24.92 20.03 1.05
CA SER A 39 -23.60 20.26 0.48
C SER A 39 -22.89 21.30 1.36
N THR A 40 -21.66 21.01 1.76
CA THR A 40 -20.84 21.91 2.56
C THR A 40 -19.49 22.13 1.90
N ALA A 41 -18.78 23.20 2.28
CA ALA A 41 -17.39 23.33 1.90
C ALA A 41 -16.59 22.08 2.30
N ALA A 42 -15.52 21.77 1.57
CA ALA A 42 -14.62 20.65 1.86
C ALA A 42 -13.76 20.94 3.11
N ASP A 43 -14.42 21.20 4.23
CA ASP A 43 -13.83 21.59 5.50
C ASP A 43 -14.54 20.93 6.69
N ALA A 44 -13.77 20.23 7.52
CA ALA A 44 -14.25 19.55 8.70
C ALA A 44 -14.87 20.53 9.74
N LYS A 45 -14.33 21.75 9.85
CA LYS A 45 -14.83 22.76 10.77
C LYS A 45 -16.21 23.28 10.33
N ALA A 46 -16.43 23.46 9.02
CA ALA A 46 -17.71 23.85 8.47
C ALA A 46 -18.79 22.79 8.77
N LEU A 47 -18.47 21.51 8.53
CA LEU A 47 -19.35 20.39 8.87
C LEU A 47 -19.63 20.34 10.39
N PHE A 48 -18.60 20.45 11.22
CA PHE A 48 -18.76 20.43 12.68
C PHE A 48 -19.66 21.55 13.18
N LYS A 49 -19.49 22.78 12.66
CA LYS A 49 -20.35 23.93 12.98
C LYS A 49 -21.81 23.64 12.63
N PHE A 50 -22.09 23.06 11.46
CA PHE A 50 -23.40 22.64 11.06
C PHE A 50 -23.99 21.61 12.04
N LEU A 51 -23.23 20.56 12.37
CA LEU A 51 -23.66 19.50 13.28
C LEU A 51 -23.99 20.04 14.68
N LYS A 52 -23.15 20.91 15.22
CA LYS A 52 -23.40 21.55 16.54
C LYS A 52 -24.65 22.43 16.55
N SER A 53 -24.96 23.09 15.44
CA SER A 53 -26.14 23.94 15.31
C SER A 53 -27.45 23.15 15.18
N HIS A 54 -27.45 22.06 14.37
CA HIS A 54 -28.64 21.31 14.02
C HIS A 54 -28.90 20.08 14.90
N TYR A 55 -27.82 19.49 15.41
CA TYR A 55 -27.80 18.28 16.22
C TYR A 55 -26.97 18.45 17.51
N PRO A 56 -27.32 19.48 18.37
CA PRO A 56 -26.54 19.78 19.56
C PRO A 56 -26.47 18.57 20.50
N ASP A 57 -25.29 18.38 21.09
CA ASP A 57 -24.96 17.32 22.08
C ASP A 57 -25.07 15.87 21.57
N GLY A 58 -25.24 15.65 20.26
CA GLY A 58 -25.27 14.33 19.65
C GLY A 58 -23.88 13.67 19.61
N ASN A 59 -23.86 12.34 19.60
CA ASN A 59 -22.68 11.53 19.39
C ASN A 59 -22.42 11.39 17.88
N TYR A 60 -21.52 12.18 17.31
CA TYR A 60 -21.29 12.22 15.88
C TYR A 60 -20.43 11.04 15.43
N ARG A 61 -20.97 10.24 14.49
CA ARG A 61 -20.30 9.11 13.84
C ARG A 61 -20.28 9.33 12.34
N ALA A 62 -19.11 9.51 11.78
CA ALA A 62 -18.94 9.79 10.36
C ALA A 62 -18.29 8.61 9.62
N VAL A 63 -18.61 8.50 8.33
CA VAL A 63 -17.93 7.59 7.41
C VAL A 63 -17.71 8.25 6.06
N TYR A 64 -16.57 7.99 5.45
CA TYR A 64 -16.30 8.32 4.05
C TYR A 64 -15.53 7.20 3.35
N GLU A 65 -15.61 7.19 2.02
CA GLU A 65 -14.87 6.21 1.20
C GLU A 65 -13.41 6.62 1.06
N SER A 66 -12.50 5.64 1.17
CA SER A 66 -11.07 5.84 0.94
C SER A 66 -10.80 6.28 -0.50
N GLY A 67 -10.25 7.46 -0.68
CA GLY A 67 -10.00 8.07 -1.99
C GLY A 67 -8.78 8.99 -1.96
N PHE A 68 -8.82 10.01 -2.81
CA PHE A 68 -7.72 10.97 -2.99
C PHE A 68 -7.34 11.74 -1.73
N SER A 69 -8.30 11.96 -0.81
CA SER A 69 -8.07 12.65 0.47
C SER A 69 -7.28 11.79 1.47
N GLY A 70 -7.10 10.51 1.18
CA GLY A 70 -6.41 9.59 2.08
C GLY A 70 -7.06 9.61 3.47
N PHE A 71 -6.25 9.83 4.52
CA PHE A 71 -6.72 9.92 5.91
C PHE A 71 -6.84 11.36 6.43
N ALA A 72 -6.57 12.37 5.60
CA ALA A 72 -6.61 13.78 6.05
C ALA A 72 -7.99 14.17 6.59
N THR A 73 -9.06 13.76 5.91
CA THR A 73 -10.44 13.98 6.35
C THR A 73 -10.72 13.29 7.69
N HIS A 74 -10.26 12.06 7.87
CA HIS A 74 -10.40 11.34 9.14
C HIS A 74 -9.74 12.08 10.29
N TYR A 75 -8.49 12.51 10.12
CA TYR A 75 -7.79 13.24 11.20
C TYR A 75 -8.48 14.54 11.52
N ALA A 76 -8.86 15.32 10.50
CA ALA A 76 -9.53 16.60 10.72
C ALA A 76 -10.88 16.47 11.45
N LEU A 77 -11.65 15.41 11.16
CA LEU A 77 -12.90 15.13 11.86
C LEU A 77 -12.66 14.63 13.28
N SER A 78 -11.69 13.73 13.46
CA SER A 78 -11.33 13.18 14.77
C SER A 78 -10.78 14.24 15.73
N ASP A 79 -9.99 15.18 15.23
CA ASP A 79 -9.46 16.32 16.00
C ASP A 79 -10.61 17.24 16.51
N LEU A 80 -11.79 17.18 15.88
CA LEU A 80 -13.00 17.89 16.31
C LEU A 80 -13.94 17.01 17.18
N GLY A 81 -13.53 15.80 17.55
CA GLY A 81 -14.33 14.88 18.38
C GLY A 81 -15.41 14.11 17.60
N ILE A 82 -15.35 14.06 16.27
CA ILE A 82 -16.22 13.23 15.45
C ILE A 82 -15.58 11.84 15.29
N SER A 83 -16.25 10.79 15.73
CA SER A 83 -15.80 9.41 15.48
C SER A 83 -15.92 9.11 13.99
N CYS A 84 -14.78 9.01 13.30
CA CYS A 84 -14.75 8.88 11.83
C CYS A 84 -14.19 7.51 11.40
N VAL A 85 -14.96 6.81 10.57
CA VAL A 85 -14.58 5.55 9.94
C VAL A 85 -14.19 5.81 8.47
N VAL A 86 -13.13 5.18 8.00
CA VAL A 86 -12.75 5.18 6.58
C VAL A 86 -13.12 3.83 6.00
N ALA A 87 -14.00 3.80 5.02
CA ALA A 87 -14.47 2.58 4.36
C ALA A 87 -13.71 2.31 3.06
N HIS A 88 -13.54 1.05 2.71
CA HIS A 88 -13.07 0.67 1.39
C HIS A 88 -14.26 0.51 0.44
N ALA A 89 -14.17 1.05 -0.79
CA ALA A 89 -15.27 1.01 -1.78
C ALA A 89 -15.92 -0.38 -1.94
N ALA A 90 -15.08 -1.41 -2.03
CA ALA A 90 -15.54 -2.79 -2.23
C ALA A 90 -16.24 -3.43 -1.02
N ASP A 91 -16.18 -2.79 0.15
CA ASP A 91 -16.77 -3.29 1.40
C ASP A 91 -18.02 -2.51 1.78
N ILE A 92 -18.43 -1.53 0.96
CA ILE A 92 -19.67 -0.76 1.14
C ILE A 92 -20.81 -1.52 0.47
N PRO A 93 -21.83 -1.96 1.23
CA PRO A 93 -23.00 -2.61 0.65
C PRO A 93 -23.68 -1.70 -0.38
N SER A 94 -23.98 -2.23 -1.56
CA SER A 94 -24.59 -1.48 -2.66
C SER A 94 -25.71 -2.31 -3.28
N SER A 95 -26.88 -1.72 -3.48
CA SER A 95 -27.94 -2.30 -4.29
C SER A 95 -27.60 -2.19 -5.78
N GLN A 96 -28.24 -3.00 -6.61
CA GLN A 96 -28.06 -2.94 -8.07
C GLN A 96 -28.49 -1.59 -8.64
N TYR A 97 -29.51 -0.98 -8.05
CA TYR A 97 -29.98 0.37 -8.38
C TYR A 97 -28.88 1.43 -8.11
N GLU A 98 -28.24 1.40 -6.93
CA GLU A 98 -27.16 2.33 -6.56
C GLU A 98 -25.89 2.15 -7.39
N LEU A 99 -25.66 0.96 -7.95
CA LEU A 99 -24.56 0.71 -8.89
C LEU A 99 -24.83 1.32 -10.28
N THR A 100 -26.10 1.43 -10.67
CA THR A 100 -26.52 1.91 -11.99
C THR A 100 -26.79 3.42 -11.99
N MET A 101 -27.37 3.95 -10.91
CA MET A 101 -27.75 5.37 -10.75
C MET A 101 -26.78 6.07 -9.80
N LYS A 102 -25.58 6.37 -10.30
CA LYS A 102 -24.56 7.09 -9.51
C LYS A 102 -24.91 8.57 -9.36
N SER A 103 -25.05 9.03 -8.12
CA SER A 103 -25.00 10.45 -7.78
C SER A 103 -24.35 10.63 -6.40
N ASP A 104 -23.55 11.67 -6.25
CA ASP A 104 -22.80 11.98 -5.02
C ASP A 104 -23.69 12.07 -3.78
N ARG A 105 -24.96 12.49 -3.96
CA ARG A 105 -25.97 12.56 -2.89
C ARG A 105 -26.42 11.17 -2.44
N ILE A 106 -26.59 10.24 -3.39
CA ILE A 106 -26.95 8.83 -3.12
C ILE A 106 -25.79 8.15 -2.40
N ASP A 107 -24.56 8.42 -2.82
CA ASP A 107 -23.36 7.82 -2.24
C ASP A 107 -23.16 8.24 -0.78
N ALA A 108 -23.35 9.52 -0.43
CA ALA A 108 -23.31 9.99 0.95
C ALA A 108 -24.39 9.35 1.83
N GLU A 109 -25.63 9.26 1.34
CA GLU A 109 -26.72 8.64 2.09
C GLU A 109 -26.56 7.14 2.30
N LYS A 110 -26.08 6.43 1.28
CA LYS A 110 -25.72 5.02 1.33
C LYS A 110 -24.68 4.75 2.43
N LEU A 111 -23.64 5.58 2.51
CA LEU A 111 -22.63 5.51 3.56
C LEU A 111 -23.25 5.70 4.95
N ALA A 112 -24.08 6.73 5.14
CA ALA A 112 -24.75 7.00 6.41
C ALA A 112 -25.67 5.85 6.85
N ARG A 113 -26.47 5.30 5.93
CA ARG A 113 -27.34 4.13 6.19
C ARG A 113 -26.53 2.90 6.57
N ALA A 114 -25.47 2.59 5.82
CA ALA A 114 -24.63 1.45 6.08
C ALA A 114 -23.90 1.58 7.44
N LEU A 115 -23.47 2.80 7.80
CA LEU A 115 -22.86 3.07 9.11
C LEU A 115 -23.89 2.86 10.24
N ARG A 116 -25.12 3.40 10.09
CA ARG A 116 -26.20 3.22 11.06
C ARG A 116 -26.58 1.76 11.26
N ALA A 117 -26.59 0.98 10.19
CA ALA A 117 -26.88 -0.45 10.22
C ALA A 117 -25.74 -1.31 10.76
N GLY A 118 -24.56 -0.72 11.09
CA GLY A 118 -23.39 -1.47 11.53
C GLY A 118 -22.73 -2.31 10.45
N LEU A 119 -23.01 -2.07 9.17
CA LEU A 119 -22.52 -2.84 8.03
C LEU A 119 -21.16 -2.35 7.50
N ILE A 120 -20.66 -1.22 8.00
CA ILE A 120 -19.38 -0.66 7.59
C ILE A 120 -18.25 -1.26 8.42
N ARG A 121 -17.32 -1.94 7.73
CA ARG A 121 -16.05 -2.31 8.30
C ARG A 121 -14.99 -1.26 7.91
N GLY A 122 -14.47 -0.53 8.91
CA GLY A 122 -13.42 0.45 8.69
C GLY A 122 -12.10 -0.18 8.29
N ILE A 123 -11.36 0.50 7.40
CA ILE A 123 -9.96 0.16 7.16
C ILE A 123 -9.09 0.69 8.31
N TYR A 124 -7.94 0.08 8.51
CA TYR A 124 -6.97 0.53 9.51
C TYR A 124 -6.44 1.92 9.16
N VAL A 125 -6.73 2.89 9.98
CA VAL A 125 -6.18 4.25 9.87
C VAL A 125 -4.82 4.31 10.56
N ARG A 126 -3.82 4.71 9.81
CA ARG A 126 -2.43 4.76 10.28
C ARG A 126 -2.16 6.04 11.06
N PRO A 127 -1.24 6.05 12.02
CA PRO A 127 -0.72 7.29 12.60
C PRO A 127 -0.07 8.20 11.53
N LYS A 128 -0.15 9.52 11.73
CA LYS A 128 0.39 10.52 10.77
C LYS A 128 1.89 10.32 10.51
N ASP A 129 2.65 10.01 11.56
CA ASP A 129 4.09 9.77 11.49
C ASP A 129 4.46 8.50 10.68
N ASN A 130 3.66 7.42 10.81
CA ASN A 130 3.85 6.24 9.96
C ASN A 130 3.54 6.55 8.50
N LEU A 131 2.56 7.42 8.20
CA LEU A 131 2.29 7.85 6.82
C LEU A 131 3.47 8.61 6.23
N ASP A 132 4.11 9.47 7.02
CA ASP A 132 5.30 10.21 6.62
C ASP A 132 6.45 9.25 6.29
N ASP A 133 6.80 8.36 7.23
CA ASP A 133 7.84 7.35 7.05
C ASP A 133 7.58 6.46 5.83
N ARG A 134 6.33 6.00 5.65
CA ARG A 134 5.92 5.21 4.48
C ARG A 134 6.08 5.98 3.18
N GLY A 135 5.85 7.29 3.20
CA GLY A 135 6.05 8.19 2.06
C GLY A 135 7.48 8.07 1.50
N VAL A 136 8.48 8.03 2.38
CA VAL A 136 9.91 7.88 1.98
C VAL A 136 10.15 6.58 1.22
N LEU A 137 9.59 5.46 1.70
CA LEU A 137 9.76 4.16 1.03
C LEU A 137 9.06 4.13 -0.34
N ARG A 138 7.90 4.72 -0.43
CA ARG A 138 7.11 4.77 -1.66
C ARG A 138 7.76 5.65 -2.72
N ILE A 139 8.24 6.85 -2.36
CA ILE A 139 8.94 7.72 -3.30
C ILE A 139 10.28 7.09 -3.75
N ARG A 140 11.02 6.45 -2.83
CA ARG A 140 12.21 5.69 -3.19
C ARG A 140 11.92 4.60 -4.25
N LYS A 141 10.81 3.86 -4.08
CA LYS A 141 10.37 2.84 -5.05
C LYS A 141 10.02 3.46 -6.39
N THR A 142 9.30 4.58 -6.40
CA THR A 142 8.96 5.34 -7.62
C THR A 142 10.23 5.77 -8.36
N ILE A 143 11.19 6.36 -7.66
CA ILE A 143 12.49 6.77 -8.25
C ILE A 143 13.22 5.56 -8.83
N GLN A 144 13.27 4.44 -8.11
CA GLN A 144 13.90 3.20 -8.59
C GLN A 144 13.28 2.70 -9.91
N ILE A 145 11.95 2.74 -10.03
CA ILE A 145 11.23 2.37 -11.25
C ILE A 145 11.57 3.33 -12.39
N GLN A 146 11.61 4.63 -12.11
CA GLN A 146 11.96 5.64 -13.11
C GLN A 146 13.39 5.46 -13.63
N VAL A 147 14.36 5.21 -12.73
CA VAL A 147 15.75 4.87 -13.14
C VAL A 147 15.76 3.69 -14.10
N GLY A 148 15.04 2.62 -13.79
CA GLY A 148 14.89 1.46 -14.68
C GLY A 148 14.32 1.83 -16.04
N GLY A 149 13.25 2.61 -16.06
CA GLY A 149 12.59 3.07 -17.28
C GLY A 149 13.52 3.90 -18.17
N TYR A 150 14.26 4.85 -17.61
CA TYR A 150 15.23 5.65 -18.38
C TYR A 150 16.40 4.80 -18.91
N LYS A 151 16.91 3.86 -18.11
CA LYS A 151 17.92 2.91 -18.56
C LYS A 151 17.45 2.07 -19.76
N THR A 152 16.21 1.63 -19.74
CA THR A 152 15.59 0.91 -20.86
C THR A 152 15.48 1.79 -22.10
N ARG A 153 15.04 3.04 -21.95
CA ARG A 153 14.94 4.00 -23.08
C ARG A 153 16.29 4.25 -23.72
N ILE A 154 17.36 4.39 -22.95
CA ILE A 154 18.73 4.54 -23.48
C ILE A 154 19.11 3.30 -24.31
N LYS A 155 18.88 2.10 -23.81
CA LYS A 155 19.16 0.87 -24.55
C LYS A 155 18.38 0.78 -25.87
N HIS A 156 17.11 1.16 -25.85
CA HIS A 156 16.30 1.22 -27.07
C HIS A 156 16.81 2.25 -28.07
N LEU A 157 17.21 3.44 -27.59
CA LEU A 157 17.79 4.48 -28.45
C LEU A 157 19.08 4.02 -29.10
N LEU A 158 20.00 3.35 -28.38
CA LEU A 158 21.20 2.79 -28.95
C LEU A 158 20.89 1.73 -30.01
N HIS A 159 20.01 0.79 -29.68
CA HIS A 159 19.63 -0.30 -30.56
C HIS A 159 18.97 0.19 -31.85
N SER A 160 18.03 1.13 -31.76
CA SER A 160 17.33 1.70 -32.94
C SER A 160 18.25 2.53 -33.85
N ASN A 161 19.42 2.94 -33.37
CA ASN A 161 20.44 3.64 -34.14
C ASN A 161 21.64 2.74 -34.54
N GLY A 162 21.49 1.41 -34.43
CA GLY A 162 22.53 0.47 -34.85
C GLY A 162 23.80 0.51 -34.01
N VAL A 163 23.75 1.04 -32.80
CA VAL A 163 24.92 1.10 -31.91
C VAL A 163 25.10 -0.26 -31.25
N GLU A 164 26.15 -0.94 -31.58
CA GLU A 164 26.56 -2.19 -30.96
C GLU A 164 27.31 -1.95 -29.64
N LEU A 165 27.05 -2.80 -28.66
CA LEU A 165 27.76 -2.75 -27.37
C LEU A 165 29.13 -3.37 -27.53
N PRO A 166 30.22 -2.70 -27.12
CA PRO A 166 31.54 -3.32 -27.06
C PRO A 166 31.57 -4.59 -26.20
N GLU A 167 32.45 -5.54 -26.52
CA GLU A 167 32.55 -6.82 -25.81
C GLU A 167 32.69 -6.65 -24.29
N ARG A 168 33.47 -5.63 -23.83
CA ARG A 168 33.62 -5.27 -22.40
C ARG A 168 32.28 -4.97 -21.71
N PHE A 169 31.22 -4.70 -22.47
CA PHE A 169 29.84 -4.42 -21.95
C PHE A 169 28.82 -5.49 -22.39
N SER A 170 29.26 -6.65 -22.87
CA SER A 170 28.38 -7.76 -23.25
C SER A 170 27.54 -8.28 -22.09
N ARG A 171 28.08 -8.25 -20.87
CA ARG A 171 27.41 -8.71 -19.66
C ARG A 171 26.58 -7.59 -19.05
N SER A 172 25.32 -7.87 -18.73
CA SER A 172 24.39 -6.89 -18.12
C SER A 172 24.91 -6.27 -16.81
N GLY A 173 25.72 -7.01 -16.05
CA GLY A 173 26.32 -6.52 -14.80
C GLY A 173 27.33 -5.38 -14.98
N THR A 174 27.91 -5.20 -16.19
CA THR A 174 28.82 -4.10 -16.50
C THR A 174 28.12 -2.81 -16.88
N HIS A 175 26.83 -2.91 -17.21
CA HIS A 175 26.03 -1.75 -17.59
C HIS A 175 25.85 -0.78 -16.42
N TRP A 176 25.83 0.51 -16.73
CA TRP A 176 25.60 1.60 -15.77
C TRP A 176 26.76 1.79 -14.77
N SER A 177 27.90 1.13 -15.01
CA SER A 177 29.17 1.46 -14.36
C SER A 177 29.68 2.83 -14.84
N ARG A 178 30.66 3.39 -14.14
CA ARG A 178 31.31 4.64 -14.57
C ARG A 178 31.87 4.52 -15.98
N ALA A 179 32.53 3.38 -16.29
CA ALA A 179 33.11 3.13 -17.62
C ALA A 179 32.00 3.05 -18.70
N PHE A 180 30.83 2.45 -18.42
CA PHE A 180 29.74 2.39 -19.37
C PHE A 180 29.14 3.78 -19.64
N ILE A 181 29.00 4.61 -18.61
CA ILE A 181 28.50 5.98 -18.76
C ILE A 181 29.52 6.84 -19.55
N ALA A 182 30.81 6.71 -19.27
CA ALA A 182 31.86 7.40 -20.05
C ALA A 182 31.81 6.99 -21.53
N TRP A 183 31.72 5.69 -21.82
CA TRP A 183 31.57 5.20 -23.20
C TRP A 183 30.32 5.78 -23.88
N LEU A 184 29.18 5.82 -23.21
CA LEU A 184 27.97 6.44 -23.76
C LEU A 184 28.14 7.92 -24.10
N ARG A 185 28.98 8.64 -23.36
CA ARG A 185 29.23 10.07 -23.55
C ARG A 185 30.28 10.36 -24.63
N GLU A 186 31.33 9.59 -24.64
CA GLU A 186 32.57 9.93 -25.35
C GLU A 186 32.73 9.15 -26.67
N ASP A 187 32.36 7.86 -26.66
CA ASP A 187 32.62 6.98 -27.78
C ASP A 187 31.42 6.77 -28.71
N VAL A 188 30.17 6.87 -28.17
CA VAL A 188 28.97 6.62 -28.98
C VAL A 188 28.73 7.74 -29.97
N ARG A 189 28.77 7.42 -31.28
CA ARG A 189 28.52 8.36 -32.38
C ARG A 189 27.06 8.29 -32.80
N LEU A 190 26.38 9.42 -32.81
CA LEU A 190 24.97 9.59 -33.20
C LEU A 190 24.79 10.90 -33.95
N LEU A 191 23.74 11.02 -34.73
CA LEU A 191 23.33 12.29 -35.34
C LEU A 191 23.00 13.32 -34.24
N SER A 192 23.14 14.59 -34.55
CA SER A 192 23.11 15.69 -33.58
C SER A 192 21.92 15.66 -32.62
N ASP A 193 20.69 15.47 -33.14
CA ASP A 193 19.50 15.50 -32.30
C ASP A 193 19.31 14.20 -31.50
N THR A 194 19.72 13.05 -32.08
CA THR A 194 19.76 11.78 -31.35
C THR A 194 20.81 11.82 -30.24
N ARG A 195 21.95 12.44 -30.46
CA ARG A 195 22.99 12.69 -29.45
C ARG A 195 22.43 13.52 -28.31
N ARG A 196 21.77 14.64 -28.61
CA ARG A 196 21.09 15.47 -27.60
C ARG A 196 20.06 14.68 -26.80
N SER A 197 19.30 13.83 -27.48
CA SER A 197 18.33 12.96 -26.81
C SER A 197 18.99 11.99 -25.83
N LEU A 198 20.13 11.40 -26.22
CA LEU A 198 20.91 10.53 -25.33
C LEU A 198 21.44 11.30 -24.12
N ASP A 199 21.95 12.50 -24.32
CA ASP A 199 22.49 13.34 -23.24
C ASP A 199 21.41 13.74 -22.24
N LEU A 200 20.20 14.10 -22.70
CA LEU A 200 19.05 14.36 -21.83
C LEU A 200 18.64 13.12 -21.02
N LEU A 201 18.61 11.94 -21.65
CA LEU A 201 18.27 10.70 -20.96
C LEU A 201 19.34 10.33 -19.91
N LEU A 202 20.62 10.54 -20.22
CA LEU A 202 21.73 10.33 -19.28
C LEU A 202 21.62 11.28 -18.07
N LEU A 203 21.36 12.56 -18.29
CA LEU A 203 21.14 13.53 -17.23
C LEU A 203 20.00 13.08 -16.29
N GLN A 204 18.88 12.59 -16.86
CA GLN A 204 17.78 12.07 -16.04
C GLN A 204 18.20 10.87 -15.19
N VAL A 205 18.94 9.92 -15.77
CA VAL A 205 19.43 8.75 -15.01
C VAL A 205 20.34 9.19 -13.85
N GLU A 206 21.23 10.15 -14.08
CA GLU A 206 22.16 10.64 -13.05
C GLU A 206 21.43 11.36 -11.92
N THR A 207 20.52 12.29 -12.26
CA THR A 207 19.70 13.01 -11.30
C THR A 207 18.86 12.04 -10.45
N LEU A 208 18.19 11.09 -11.09
CA LEU A 208 17.38 10.10 -10.38
C LEU A 208 18.24 9.15 -9.52
N ARG A 209 19.47 8.83 -9.93
CA ARG A 209 20.39 8.04 -9.10
C ARG A 209 20.84 8.80 -7.85
N ALA A 210 21.12 10.10 -7.96
CA ALA A 210 21.41 10.95 -6.82
C ALA A 210 20.23 11.00 -5.83
N ASN A 211 19.02 11.23 -6.35
CA ASN A 211 17.79 11.22 -5.55
C ASN A 211 17.51 9.85 -4.90
N LEU A 212 17.79 8.74 -5.61
CA LEU A 212 17.64 7.39 -5.08
C LEU A 212 18.61 7.14 -3.92
N LEU A 213 19.84 7.64 -4.03
CA LEU A 213 20.85 7.55 -2.97
C LEU A 213 20.38 8.31 -1.72
N GLU A 214 19.88 9.54 -1.91
CA GLU A 214 19.36 10.36 -0.82
C GLU A 214 18.16 9.71 -0.13
N ALA A 215 17.17 9.24 -0.90
CA ALA A 215 16.05 8.50 -0.35
C ALA A 215 16.50 7.23 0.41
N THR A 216 17.55 6.55 -0.08
CA THR A 216 18.11 5.36 0.60
C THR A 216 18.82 5.73 1.91
N ARG A 217 19.53 6.85 1.95
CA ARG A 217 20.13 7.39 3.20
C ARG A 217 19.04 7.69 4.23
N ARG A 218 17.94 8.31 3.79
CA ARG A 218 16.79 8.58 4.68
C ARG A 218 16.18 7.29 5.22
N VAL A 219 15.98 6.25 4.39
CA VAL A 219 15.51 4.93 4.85
C VAL A 219 16.45 4.34 5.90
N ARG A 220 17.77 4.46 5.71
CA ARG A 220 18.75 4.01 6.70
C ARG A 220 18.64 4.79 8.01
N ALA A 221 18.49 6.11 7.94
CA ALA A 221 18.29 6.91 9.14
C ALA A 221 17.02 6.52 9.91
N LEU A 222 15.89 6.30 9.19
CA LEU A 222 14.66 5.82 9.80
C LEU A 222 14.82 4.47 10.49
N SER A 223 15.57 3.53 9.89
CA SER A 223 15.77 2.21 10.47
C SER A 223 16.55 2.22 11.79
N MET A 224 17.24 3.30 12.11
CA MET A 224 18.01 3.47 13.34
C MET A 224 17.21 4.19 14.44
N THR A 225 16.00 4.67 14.14
CA THR A 225 15.13 5.27 15.15
C THR A 225 14.59 4.20 16.11
N ASP A 226 14.24 4.60 17.33
CA ASP A 226 13.70 3.69 18.35
C ASP A 226 12.44 2.95 17.88
N ARG A 227 11.66 3.58 16.99
CA ARG A 227 10.45 2.99 16.40
C ARG A 227 10.73 1.74 15.55
N TYR A 228 11.87 1.68 14.86
CA TYR A 228 12.11 0.64 13.85
C TYR A 228 13.34 -0.21 14.12
N ARG A 229 14.28 0.25 14.93
CA ARG A 229 15.60 -0.36 15.10
C ARG A 229 15.55 -1.84 15.43
N GLU A 230 14.79 -2.22 16.43
CA GLU A 230 14.70 -3.62 16.88
C GLU A 230 14.02 -4.50 15.84
N ASP A 231 12.84 -4.10 15.36
CA ASP A 231 12.09 -4.86 14.38
C ASP A 231 12.83 -4.97 13.04
N CYS A 232 13.50 -3.90 12.63
CA CYS A 232 14.32 -3.90 11.44
C CYS A 232 15.48 -4.90 11.56
N ALA A 233 16.16 -4.94 12.71
CA ALA A 233 17.22 -5.90 12.98
C ALA A 233 16.72 -7.35 12.95
N LEU A 234 15.58 -7.62 13.59
CA LEU A 234 14.95 -8.94 13.59
C LEU A 234 14.58 -9.38 12.17
N LEU A 235 13.96 -8.53 11.38
CA LEU A 235 13.60 -8.85 9.99
C LEU A 235 14.82 -9.06 9.11
N MET A 236 15.86 -8.26 9.26
CA MET A 236 17.11 -8.41 8.49
C MET A 236 17.87 -9.69 8.85
N GLY A 237 17.59 -10.33 9.98
CA GLY A 237 18.09 -11.67 10.32
C GLY A 237 17.49 -12.78 9.43
N ILE A 238 16.39 -12.52 8.73
CA ILE A 238 15.77 -13.49 7.82
C ILE A 238 16.50 -13.44 6.46
N PRO A 239 17.03 -14.57 5.94
CA PRO A 239 17.72 -14.58 4.65
C PRO A 239 16.84 -14.06 3.51
N GLY A 240 17.37 -13.12 2.73
CA GLY A 240 16.68 -12.46 1.62
C GLY A 240 15.98 -11.16 2.02
N ILE A 241 15.88 -10.84 3.31
CA ILE A 241 15.31 -9.57 3.76
C ILE A 241 16.44 -8.58 4.06
N GLY A 242 16.69 -7.66 3.14
CA GLY A 242 17.60 -6.54 3.35
C GLY A 242 16.87 -5.31 3.91
N LEU A 243 17.65 -4.27 4.25
CA LEU A 243 17.17 -3.02 4.87
C LEU A 243 15.89 -2.45 4.19
N THR A 244 15.90 -2.32 2.86
CA THR A 244 14.76 -1.74 2.14
C THR A 244 13.50 -2.60 2.24
N VAL A 245 13.65 -3.94 2.22
CA VAL A 245 12.53 -4.86 2.35
C VAL A 245 11.98 -4.81 3.77
N ALA A 246 12.86 -4.89 4.79
CA ALA A 246 12.47 -4.78 6.19
C ALA A 246 11.71 -3.47 6.46
N MET A 247 12.26 -2.34 6.07
CA MET A 247 11.61 -1.04 6.28
C MET A 247 10.33 -0.88 5.48
N THR A 248 10.22 -1.46 4.27
CA THR A 248 8.95 -1.49 3.53
C THR A 248 7.89 -2.30 4.28
N ILE A 249 8.25 -3.46 4.81
CA ILE A 249 7.34 -4.27 5.62
C ILE A 249 6.87 -3.46 6.84
N LEU A 250 7.78 -2.92 7.62
CA LEU A 250 7.46 -2.20 8.87
C LEU A 250 6.57 -0.97 8.62
N THR A 251 6.90 -0.17 7.60
CA THR A 251 6.12 1.03 7.30
C THR A 251 4.77 0.72 6.63
N GLU A 252 4.66 -0.34 5.82
CA GLU A 252 3.39 -0.73 5.19
C GLU A 252 2.51 -1.57 6.13
N VAL A 253 3.07 -2.33 7.06
CA VAL A 253 2.32 -3.06 8.09
C VAL A 253 1.89 -2.11 9.20
N CYS A 254 2.75 -1.24 9.66
CA CYS A 254 2.62 -0.30 10.77
C CYS A 254 2.51 -0.98 12.12
N ASP A 255 1.53 -1.82 12.31
CA ASP A 255 1.24 -2.56 13.52
C ASP A 255 0.93 -4.02 13.16
N ILE A 256 1.72 -4.95 13.66
CA ILE A 256 1.51 -6.38 13.43
C ILE A 256 0.35 -6.92 14.28
N ASP A 257 0.05 -6.27 15.40
CA ASP A 257 -0.96 -6.72 16.34
C ASP A 257 -2.39 -6.55 15.83
N ARG A 258 -2.59 -5.73 14.80
CA ARG A 258 -3.86 -5.61 14.10
C ARG A 258 -4.30 -6.86 13.34
N PHE A 259 -3.40 -7.83 13.14
CA PHE A 259 -3.73 -9.09 12.51
C PHE A 259 -3.89 -10.19 13.56
N GLY A 260 -5.06 -10.81 13.59
CA GLY A 260 -5.36 -11.87 14.55
C GLY A 260 -4.56 -13.17 14.31
N ASN A 261 -4.12 -13.41 13.07
CA ASN A 261 -3.36 -14.61 12.68
C ASN A 261 -2.59 -14.41 11.37
N GLU A 262 -1.72 -15.37 11.06
CA GLU A 262 -0.89 -15.35 9.84
C GLU A 262 -1.70 -15.43 8.54
N ARG A 263 -2.92 -15.95 8.55
CA ARG A 263 -3.79 -16.02 7.35
C ARG A 263 -4.30 -14.63 6.99
N GLN A 264 -4.70 -13.84 7.99
CA GLN A 264 -5.10 -12.43 7.77
C GLN A 264 -3.92 -11.60 7.29
N PHE A 265 -2.74 -11.78 7.88
CA PHE A 265 -1.52 -11.09 7.44
C PHE A 265 -1.18 -11.43 5.99
N ALA A 266 -1.18 -12.70 5.62
CA ALA A 266 -0.88 -13.09 4.25
C ALA A 266 -1.98 -12.68 3.25
N SER A 267 -3.24 -12.59 3.66
CA SER A 267 -4.32 -12.00 2.85
C SER A 267 -4.05 -10.53 2.58
N TYR A 268 -3.64 -9.78 3.60
CA TYR A 268 -3.21 -8.39 3.46
C TYR A 268 -2.04 -8.22 2.48
N LEU A 269 -1.11 -9.19 2.45
CA LEU A 269 0.02 -9.19 1.52
C LEU A 269 -0.35 -9.63 0.08
N GLY A 270 -1.57 -10.15 -0.13
CA GLY A 270 -1.98 -10.70 -1.42
C GLY A 270 -1.36 -12.06 -1.75
N LEU A 271 -0.86 -12.79 -0.74
CA LEU A 271 -0.22 -14.10 -0.89
C LEU A 271 -1.23 -15.26 -0.63
N VAL A 272 -2.48 -15.05 -0.96
CA VAL A 272 -3.54 -16.06 -0.87
C VAL A 272 -4.22 -16.20 -2.23
N PRO A 273 -4.55 -17.41 -2.66
CA PRO A 273 -5.33 -17.62 -3.86
C PRO A 273 -6.77 -17.13 -3.64
N THR A 274 -7.43 -16.70 -4.70
CA THR A 274 -8.88 -16.54 -4.69
C THR A 274 -9.51 -17.91 -4.57
N SER A 275 -10.52 -18.08 -3.71
CA SER A 275 -11.29 -19.32 -3.61
C SER A 275 -12.66 -19.10 -4.24
N HIS A 276 -13.02 -19.92 -5.20
CA HIS A 276 -14.37 -20.03 -5.72
C HIS A 276 -14.90 -21.40 -5.29
N SER A 277 -15.83 -21.43 -4.34
CA SER A 277 -16.54 -22.63 -3.96
C SER A 277 -17.95 -22.58 -4.54
N SER A 278 -18.26 -23.52 -5.38
CA SER A 278 -19.63 -23.82 -5.82
C SER A 278 -19.98 -25.26 -5.44
N GLY A 279 -20.82 -25.42 -4.43
CA GLY A 279 -21.21 -26.74 -3.92
C GLY A 279 -20.00 -27.56 -3.41
N GLU A 280 -19.84 -28.79 -3.89
CA GLU A 280 -18.79 -29.72 -3.44
C GLU A 280 -17.39 -29.48 -4.03
N ARG A 281 -17.23 -28.52 -5.00
CA ARG A 281 -15.93 -28.24 -5.63
C ARG A 281 -15.36 -26.95 -5.12
N VAL A 282 -14.21 -27.03 -4.44
CA VAL A 282 -13.35 -25.88 -4.10
C VAL A 282 -12.34 -25.69 -5.22
N SER A 283 -12.53 -24.66 -6.04
CA SER A 283 -11.55 -24.25 -7.05
C SER A 283 -10.71 -23.11 -6.49
N HIS A 284 -9.39 -23.30 -6.47
CA HIS A 284 -8.44 -22.22 -6.15
C HIS A 284 -8.11 -21.47 -7.44
N GLY A 285 -8.50 -20.20 -7.49
CA GLY A 285 -8.21 -19.29 -8.59
C GLY A 285 -6.81 -18.69 -8.51
N GLU A 286 -6.61 -17.62 -9.27
CA GLU A 286 -5.38 -16.81 -9.25
C GLU A 286 -5.21 -16.08 -7.94
N MET A 287 -4.01 -15.49 -7.72
CA MET A 287 -3.72 -14.67 -6.55
C MET A 287 -4.66 -13.47 -6.46
N THR A 288 -5.10 -13.12 -5.25
CA THR A 288 -5.96 -11.96 -5.07
C THR A 288 -5.25 -10.65 -5.44
N PHE A 289 -5.92 -9.82 -6.25
CA PHE A 289 -5.41 -8.47 -6.60
C PHE A 289 -5.61 -7.44 -5.47
N ARG A 290 -6.28 -7.78 -4.38
CA ARG A 290 -6.58 -6.89 -3.25
C ARG A 290 -5.44 -6.73 -2.25
N GLY A 291 -4.31 -7.44 -2.43
CA GLY A 291 -3.18 -7.41 -1.51
C GLY A 291 -2.34 -6.12 -1.59
N ASN A 292 -1.44 -5.94 -0.61
CA ASN A 292 -0.47 -4.84 -0.61
C ASN A 292 0.54 -4.98 -1.76
N LYS A 293 0.41 -4.13 -2.78
CA LYS A 293 1.23 -4.15 -4.00
C LYS A 293 2.70 -3.75 -3.77
N HIS A 294 3.05 -3.27 -2.58
CA HIS A 294 4.42 -2.89 -2.24
C HIS A 294 5.21 -4.02 -1.59
N ILE A 295 4.55 -4.87 -0.77
CA ILE A 295 5.24 -5.95 -0.05
C ILE A 295 5.22 -7.26 -0.84
N GLY A 296 4.07 -7.67 -1.37
CA GLY A 296 3.93 -8.99 -2.03
C GLY A 296 5.04 -9.31 -3.03
N PRO A 297 5.33 -8.46 -4.03
CA PRO A 297 6.43 -8.68 -4.97
C PRO A 297 7.80 -8.78 -4.31
N LEU A 298 8.07 -7.97 -3.27
CA LEU A 298 9.36 -8.01 -2.55
C LEU A 298 9.56 -9.33 -1.81
N LEU A 299 8.50 -9.93 -1.28
CA LEU A 299 8.60 -11.24 -0.63
C LEU A 299 8.85 -12.37 -1.63
N VAL A 300 8.30 -12.27 -2.84
CA VAL A 300 8.61 -13.22 -3.91
C VAL A 300 10.09 -13.15 -4.27
N GLU A 301 10.66 -11.95 -4.45
CA GLU A 301 12.09 -11.75 -4.71
C GLU A 301 12.96 -12.23 -3.54
N ALA A 302 12.59 -11.90 -2.30
CA ALA A 302 13.30 -12.37 -1.11
C ALA A 302 13.30 -13.90 -1.00
N SER A 303 12.22 -14.55 -1.45
CA SER A 303 12.08 -16.00 -1.40
C SER A 303 13.11 -16.74 -2.28
N TRP A 304 13.54 -16.13 -3.39
CA TRP A 304 14.63 -16.70 -4.21
C TRP A 304 15.96 -16.77 -3.47
N VAL A 305 16.25 -15.79 -2.62
CA VAL A 305 17.44 -15.82 -1.75
C VAL A 305 17.26 -16.80 -0.61
N LEU A 306 16.04 -16.81 -0.02
CA LEU A 306 15.70 -17.66 1.11
C LEU A 306 15.90 -19.16 0.79
N ILE A 307 15.39 -19.65 -0.35
CA ILE A 307 15.52 -21.07 -0.73
C ILE A 307 16.99 -21.53 -0.97
N VAL A 308 17.89 -20.57 -1.22
CA VAL A 308 19.33 -20.86 -1.36
C VAL A 308 20.01 -20.90 0.00
N ARG A 309 19.54 -20.11 0.96
CA ARG A 309 20.18 -19.95 2.27
C ARG A 309 19.57 -20.84 3.36
N ASP A 310 18.30 -21.16 3.28
CA ASP A 310 17.62 -22.08 4.18
C ASP A 310 17.41 -23.42 3.48
N ARG A 311 18.10 -24.46 4.00
CA ARG A 311 18.13 -25.80 3.40
C ARG A 311 16.74 -26.44 3.32
N GLU A 312 15.91 -26.31 4.36
CA GLU A 312 14.60 -26.95 4.41
C GLU A 312 13.60 -26.26 3.50
N LEU A 313 13.60 -24.93 3.45
CA LEU A 313 12.77 -24.19 2.51
C LEU A 313 13.21 -24.40 1.06
N GLY A 314 14.50 -24.60 0.81
CA GLY A 314 15.03 -25.02 -0.50
C GLY A 314 14.52 -26.41 -0.91
N ARG A 315 14.51 -27.38 0.02
CA ARG A 315 13.94 -28.72 -0.21
C ARG A 315 12.44 -28.67 -0.49
N MET A 316 11.69 -27.89 0.31
CA MET A 316 10.26 -27.68 0.08
C MET A 316 9.96 -27.06 -1.30
N TYR A 317 10.79 -26.09 -1.73
CA TYR A 317 10.66 -25.52 -3.07
C TYR A 317 10.85 -26.59 -4.15
N THR A 318 11.84 -27.46 -4.03
CA THR A 318 12.09 -28.57 -4.96
C THR A 318 10.91 -29.55 -5.00
N GLU A 319 10.34 -29.93 -3.84
CA GLU A 319 9.15 -30.76 -3.74
C GLU A 319 7.94 -30.13 -4.44
N TYR A 320 7.75 -28.80 -4.29
CA TYR A 320 6.68 -28.10 -4.98
C TYR A 320 6.89 -28.07 -6.50
N ARG A 321 8.15 -27.97 -6.95
CA ARG A 321 8.49 -27.97 -8.38
C ARG A 321 8.10 -29.26 -9.09
N TRP A 322 8.08 -30.37 -8.41
CA TRP A 322 7.62 -31.64 -8.99
C TRP A 322 6.12 -31.65 -9.33
N ARG A 323 5.34 -30.79 -8.68
CA ARG A 323 3.88 -30.77 -8.81
C ARG A 323 3.33 -29.53 -9.50
N MET A 324 4.16 -28.48 -9.67
CA MET A 324 3.73 -27.21 -10.24
C MET A 324 4.86 -26.42 -10.87
N ALA A 325 4.48 -25.43 -11.71
CA ALA A 325 5.42 -24.47 -12.30
C ALA A 325 6.20 -23.69 -11.22
N GLY A 326 7.46 -23.33 -11.49
CA GLY A 326 8.35 -22.66 -10.54
C GLY A 326 7.81 -21.34 -10.00
N GLN A 327 7.11 -20.60 -10.83
CA GLN A 327 6.45 -19.35 -10.42
C GLN A 327 5.36 -19.60 -9.37
N LYS A 328 4.61 -20.69 -9.46
CA LYS A 328 3.63 -21.10 -8.43
C LYS A 328 4.33 -21.62 -7.18
N ALA A 329 5.41 -22.39 -7.35
CA ALA A 329 6.20 -22.93 -6.24
C ALA A 329 6.83 -21.81 -5.38
N ILE A 330 7.44 -20.80 -5.99
CA ILE A 330 8.07 -19.70 -5.24
C ILE A 330 7.05 -18.85 -4.50
N ILE A 331 5.82 -18.70 -5.01
CA ILE A 331 4.73 -18.02 -4.30
C ILE A 331 4.35 -18.77 -3.02
N LYS A 332 4.37 -20.12 -3.04
CA LYS A 332 4.17 -20.89 -1.80
C LYS A 332 5.27 -20.68 -0.78
N ILE A 333 6.51 -20.51 -1.23
CA ILE A 333 7.63 -20.13 -0.35
C ILE A 333 7.44 -18.70 0.17
N ALA A 334 7.03 -17.74 -0.67
CA ALA A 334 6.72 -16.39 -0.23
C ALA A 334 5.60 -16.36 0.83
N ARG A 335 4.63 -17.26 0.72
CA ARG A 335 3.61 -17.46 1.75
C ARG A 335 4.21 -18.00 3.06
N LYS A 336 5.15 -18.95 3.01
CA LYS A 336 5.89 -19.42 4.19
C LYS A 336 6.72 -18.30 4.80
N LEU A 337 7.43 -17.53 3.96
CA LEU A 337 8.16 -16.35 4.40
C LEU A 337 7.25 -15.33 5.12
N SER A 338 6.03 -15.11 4.62
CA SER A 338 5.08 -14.23 5.32
C SER A 338 4.72 -14.73 6.72
N ASN A 339 4.58 -16.04 6.91
CA ASN A 339 4.30 -16.62 8.23
C ASN A 339 5.51 -16.47 9.18
N ILE A 340 6.74 -16.63 8.65
CA ILE A 340 7.98 -16.39 9.40
C ILE A 340 8.05 -14.94 9.86
N ILE A 341 7.82 -13.98 8.95
CA ILE A 341 7.78 -12.55 9.28
C ILE A 341 6.74 -12.24 10.36
N PHE A 342 5.54 -12.81 10.21
CA PHE A 342 4.48 -12.65 11.20
C PHE A 342 4.91 -13.17 12.59
N ALA A 343 5.48 -14.37 12.65
CA ALA A 343 5.96 -14.98 13.89
C ALA A 343 7.08 -14.15 14.53
N VAL A 344 8.09 -13.74 13.76
CA VAL A 344 9.22 -12.93 14.23
C VAL A 344 8.71 -11.61 14.83
N LEU A 345 7.83 -10.90 14.15
CA LEU A 345 7.30 -9.62 14.64
C LEU A 345 6.36 -9.79 15.84
N LYS A 346 5.56 -10.87 15.90
CA LYS A 346 4.66 -11.15 17.04
C LYS A 346 5.40 -11.59 18.28
N THR A 347 6.40 -12.47 18.14
CA THR A 347 7.10 -13.06 19.27
C THR A 347 8.34 -12.28 19.69
N ARG A 348 8.81 -11.35 18.85
CA ARG A 348 10.07 -10.60 19.04
C ARG A 348 11.29 -11.52 19.14
N LYS A 349 11.20 -12.74 18.60
CA LYS A 349 12.31 -13.71 18.56
C LYS A 349 12.99 -13.67 17.20
N ALA A 350 14.31 -13.81 17.21
CA ALA A 350 15.10 -13.90 16.00
C ALA A 350 14.67 -15.10 15.14
N TYR A 351 14.85 -14.97 13.82
CA TYR A 351 14.61 -16.06 12.91
C TYR A 351 15.54 -17.23 13.21
N GLU A 352 14.96 -18.43 13.30
CA GLU A 352 15.68 -19.69 13.30
C GLU A 352 15.36 -20.46 12.00
N PRO A 353 16.37 -21.12 11.37
CA PRO A 353 16.13 -21.92 10.18
C PRO A 353 15.00 -22.91 10.40
N TYR A 354 14.14 -23.03 9.39
CA TYR A 354 12.99 -23.91 9.45
C TYR A 354 13.45 -25.36 9.68
N ARG A 355 12.95 -25.99 10.74
CA ARG A 355 13.16 -27.44 10.99
C ARG A 355 11.85 -28.16 10.77
N ARG A 356 11.83 -29.19 9.94
CA ARG A 356 10.73 -30.13 9.91
C ARG A 356 10.88 -30.98 11.18
N ASP A 357 9.84 -31.00 11.99
CA ASP A 357 9.76 -32.04 13.02
C ASP A 357 9.84 -33.38 12.32
N ALA A 358 10.72 -34.26 12.77
CA ALA A 358 11.04 -35.54 12.18
C ALA A 358 9.87 -36.50 12.30
#